data_46eea9c143125aa5a0bf88beb5b04fdc
#
_entry.id   46eea9c143125aa5a0bf88beb5b04fdc
#
_cell.length_a   1.000
_cell.length_b   1.000
_cell.length_c   1.000
_cell.angle_alpha   90.00
_cell.angle_beta   90.00
_cell.angle_gamma   90.00
#
_symmetry.space_group_name_H-M   'P 1'
#
loop_
_entity.id
_entity.type
_entity.pdbx_description
1 polymer ?
#
loop_
_entity_poly.entity_id
_entity_poly.type
_entity_poly.pdbx_seq_one_letter_code
_entity_poly.pdbx_strand_id
1 'polypeptide(L)'
;LDSIKYVSELIGGRYLKHRPFKSYKEVEELTYTKGAGLNSRALKAMDNVGALTFDDNPVDEERIRINLYEYLNLPEIAADIPQHMIAFSDDVDDFDENGVFIFIAFVKSINRGKGWSRVDLMDNSGTNSMFDDEHTEIEKGKSYLILVGNNRIMEYVPIDEIGTSTSAFVRFLNLKKIPMNDDQFFILKWKARKTKAGKNMATLTVANSSRELRSMVVWPDTFATAYTRLEEGKGFDLEIGKN
;
A
#
# COMPACT_ATOMS: atom_id res chain seq x y z
N LEU A 1 3.19 -9.99 -21.44
CA LEU A 1 2.24 -11.02 -20.93
C LEU A 1 2.84 -11.84 -19.78
N ASP A 2 4.14 -12.07 -19.77
CA ASP A 2 4.88 -12.79 -18.71
C ASP A 2 4.85 -12.09 -17.33
N SER A 3 4.55 -10.79 -17.31
CA SER A 3 4.33 -10.04 -16.07
C SER A 3 2.96 -10.31 -15.42
N ILE A 4 2.06 -11.03 -16.12
CA ILE A 4 0.74 -11.37 -15.60
C ILE A 4 0.85 -12.67 -14.79
N LYS A 5 0.44 -12.65 -13.52
CA LYS A 5 0.39 -13.84 -12.68
C LYS A 5 -0.36 -14.98 -13.39
N TYR A 6 0.16 -16.19 -13.35
CA TYR A 6 -0.33 -17.38 -14.04
C TYR A 6 -0.13 -17.43 -15.57
N VAL A 7 0.47 -16.41 -16.17
CA VAL A 7 0.85 -16.40 -17.58
C VAL A 7 2.36 -16.55 -17.68
N SER A 8 2.84 -17.79 -17.83
CA SER A 8 4.26 -18.01 -18.07
C SER A 8 4.65 -17.57 -19.48
N GLU A 9 5.95 -17.37 -19.74
CA GLU A 9 6.50 -17.05 -21.06
C GLU A 9 6.03 -18.07 -22.12
N LEU A 10 5.96 -19.36 -21.73
CA LEU A 10 5.47 -20.42 -22.61
C LEU A 10 3.99 -20.22 -22.98
N ILE A 11 3.14 -19.87 -22.01
CA ILE A 11 1.70 -19.62 -22.23
C ILE A 11 1.52 -18.36 -23.06
N GLY A 12 2.21 -17.28 -22.72
CA GLY A 12 2.20 -16.03 -23.48
C GLY A 12 2.66 -16.22 -24.93
N GLY A 13 3.75 -16.96 -25.13
CA GLY A 13 4.26 -17.28 -26.47
C GLY A 13 3.29 -18.10 -27.32
N ARG A 14 2.57 -19.05 -26.71
CA ARG A 14 1.53 -19.82 -27.38
C ARG A 14 0.35 -18.95 -27.79
N TYR A 15 -0.14 -18.10 -26.88
CA TYR A 15 -1.20 -17.13 -27.20
C TYR A 15 -0.80 -16.25 -28.38
N LEU A 16 0.42 -15.69 -28.38
CA LEU A 16 0.92 -14.79 -29.43
C LEU A 16 0.99 -15.48 -30.80
N LYS A 17 1.26 -16.80 -30.85
CA LYS A 17 1.32 -17.57 -32.09
C LYS A 17 -0.03 -17.71 -32.81
N HIS A 18 -1.13 -17.58 -32.07
CA HIS A 18 -2.48 -17.72 -32.60
C HIS A 18 -3.11 -16.38 -33.01
N ARG A 19 -2.39 -15.24 -32.83
CA ARG A 19 -2.89 -13.92 -33.25
C ARG A 19 -2.91 -13.79 -34.78
N PRO A 20 -3.79 -12.92 -35.31
CA PRO A 20 -4.76 -12.05 -34.63
C PRO A 20 -6.05 -12.75 -34.25
N PHE A 21 -6.68 -12.31 -33.13
CA PHE A 21 -8.02 -12.73 -32.73
C PHE A 21 -9.03 -11.62 -33.04
N LYS A 22 -10.26 -12.02 -33.37
CA LYS A 22 -11.35 -11.09 -33.67
C LYS A 22 -12.33 -10.92 -32.52
N SER A 23 -12.34 -11.85 -31.57
CA SER A 23 -13.26 -11.86 -30.45
C SER A 23 -12.67 -12.54 -29.22
N TYR A 24 -13.22 -12.26 -28.02
CA TYR A 24 -12.90 -12.98 -26.80
C TYR A 24 -13.19 -14.47 -26.92
N LYS A 25 -14.28 -14.83 -27.59
CA LYS A 25 -14.69 -16.20 -27.80
C LYS A 25 -13.63 -17.02 -28.54
N GLU A 26 -12.97 -16.45 -29.55
CA GLU A 26 -11.87 -17.13 -30.25
C GLU A 26 -10.71 -17.46 -29.32
N VAL A 27 -10.40 -16.54 -28.37
CA VAL A 27 -9.35 -16.80 -27.37
C VAL A 27 -9.80 -17.84 -26.36
N GLU A 28 -11.05 -17.82 -25.91
CA GLU A 28 -11.63 -18.79 -25.00
C GLU A 28 -11.59 -20.20 -25.58
N GLU A 29 -11.89 -20.36 -26.86
CA GLU A 29 -11.85 -21.65 -27.57
C GLU A 29 -10.46 -22.28 -27.56
N LEU A 30 -9.38 -21.50 -27.47
CA LEU A 30 -8.01 -22.03 -27.31
C LEU A 30 -7.82 -22.80 -26.01
N THR A 31 -8.58 -22.52 -24.96
CA THR A 31 -8.48 -23.25 -23.68
C THR A 31 -8.95 -24.70 -23.83
N TYR A 32 -9.85 -24.96 -24.80
CA TYR A 32 -10.38 -26.28 -25.11
C TYR A 32 -9.61 -26.98 -26.23
N THR A 33 -8.74 -26.27 -26.93
CA THR A 33 -7.96 -26.82 -28.04
C THR A 33 -6.73 -27.55 -27.52
N LYS A 34 -6.69 -28.88 -27.78
CA LYS A 34 -5.56 -29.71 -27.36
C LYS A 34 -4.25 -29.22 -27.99
N GLY A 35 -3.28 -28.89 -27.14
CA GLY A 35 -1.97 -28.42 -27.59
C GLY A 35 -1.84 -26.89 -27.75
N ALA A 36 -2.92 -26.13 -27.74
CA ALA A 36 -2.86 -24.67 -27.76
C ALA A 36 -2.25 -24.09 -26.46
N GLY A 37 -2.43 -24.83 -25.33
CA GLY A 37 -1.70 -24.61 -24.10
C GLY A 37 -2.09 -23.36 -23.31
N LEU A 38 -3.17 -22.71 -23.70
CA LEU A 38 -3.81 -21.69 -22.87
C LEU A 38 -4.73 -22.41 -21.89
N ASN A 39 -4.59 -22.15 -20.59
CA ASN A 39 -5.48 -22.70 -19.58
C ASN A 39 -6.47 -21.63 -19.09
N SER A 40 -7.60 -22.07 -18.52
CA SER A 40 -8.66 -21.18 -18.06
C SER A 40 -8.19 -20.18 -16.98
N ARG A 41 -7.18 -20.54 -16.18
CA ARG A 41 -6.62 -19.66 -15.17
C ARG A 41 -5.81 -18.51 -15.79
N ALA A 42 -5.00 -18.82 -16.80
CA ALA A 42 -4.26 -17.82 -17.55
C ALA A 42 -5.21 -16.92 -18.36
N LEU A 43 -6.23 -17.50 -19.01
CA LEU A 43 -7.26 -16.74 -19.72
C LEU A 43 -7.93 -15.73 -18.79
N LYS A 44 -8.39 -16.18 -17.61
CA LYS A 44 -9.02 -15.31 -16.62
C LYS A 44 -8.08 -14.21 -16.13
N ALA A 45 -6.80 -14.53 -15.89
CA ALA A 45 -5.81 -13.55 -15.46
C ALA A 45 -5.56 -12.48 -16.53
N MET A 46 -5.45 -12.88 -17.80
CA MET A 46 -5.29 -11.95 -18.93
C MET A 46 -6.51 -11.05 -19.12
N ASP A 47 -7.71 -11.62 -18.98
CA ASP A 47 -8.97 -10.88 -19.04
C ASP A 47 -9.10 -9.86 -17.90
N ASN A 48 -8.79 -10.27 -16.69
CA ASN A 48 -8.86 -9.44 -15.49
C ASN A 48 -7.96 -8.19 -15.53
N VAL A 49 -6.87 -8.23 -16.26
CA VAL A 49 -5.96 -7.07 -16.45
C VAL A 49 -6.21 -6.32 -17.77
N GLY A 50 -7.30 -6.63 -18.47
CA GLY A 50 -7.66 -5.96 -19.73
C GLY A 50 -6.81 -6.35 -20.92
N ALA A 51 -6.01 -7.42 -20.83
CA ALA A 51 -5.21 -7.89 -21.97
C ALA A 51 -6.04 -8.55 -23.08
N LEU A 52 -7.32 -8.84 -22.82
CA LEU A 52 -8.28 -9.48 -23.73
C LEU A 52 -9.49 -8.58 -23.95
N THR A 53 -9.25 -7.39 -24.49
CA THR A 53 -10.32 -6.42 -24.83
C THR A 53 -10.78 -6.64 -26.26
N PHE A 54 -12.08 -6.87 -26.45
CA PHE A 54 -12.76 -7.08 -27.72
C PHE A 54 -14.17 -6.46 -27.68
N ASP A 55 -14.83 -6.31 -28.81
CA ASP A 55 -16.20 -5.79 -28.87
C ASP A 55 -17.20 -6.64 -28.07
N ASP A 56 -16.97 -7.96 -28.05
CA ASP A 56 -17.77 -8.93 -27.28
C ASP A 56 -17.28 -9.10 -25.82
N ASN A 57 -16.19 -8.44 -25.44
CA ASN A 57 -15.65 -8.37 -24.09
C ASN A 57 -15.08 -6.97 -23.84
N PRO A 58 -15.93 -5.95 -23.65
CA PRO A 58 -15.48 -4.58 -23.45
C PRO A 58 -14.70 -4.43 -22.14
N VAL A 59 -13.84 -3.42 -22.12
CA VAL A 59 -13.06 -3.07 -20.93
C VAL A 59 -13.99 -2.64 -19.80
N ASP A 60 -13.90 -3.33 -18.68
CA ASP A 60 -14.41 -2.86 -17.39
C ASP A 60 -13.25 -2.25 -16.61
N GLU A 61 -13.10 -0.94 -16.69
CA GLU A 61 -11.98 -0.21 -16.08
C GLU A 61 -11.94 -0.38 -14.56
N GLU A 62 -13.08 -0.46 -13.90
CA GLU A 62 -13.12 -0.67 -12.44
C GLU A 62 -12.63 -2.07 -12.08
N ARG A 63 -13.11 -3.09 -12.81
CA ARG A 63 -12.65 -4.48 -12.64
C ARG A 63 -11.16 -4.62 -12.92
N ILE A 64 -10.66 -3.98 -13.99
CA ILE A 64 -9.24 -4.01 -14.33
C ILE A 64 -8.39 -3.39 -13.23
N ARG A 65 -8.77 -2.23 -12.72
CA ARG A 65 -8.05 -1.58 -11.61
C ARG A 65 -8.00 -2.45 -10.37
N ILE A 66 -9.12 -3.08 -10.00
CA ILE A 66 -9.19 -4.01 -8.87
C ILE A 66 -8.25 -5.21 -9.08
N ASN A 67 -8.21 -5.75 -10.27
CA ASN A 67 -7.48 -6.97 -10.57
C ASN A 67 -6.00 -6.73 -10.95
N LEU A 68 -5.60 -5.50 -11.29
CA LEU A 68 -4.22 -5.16 -11.59
C LEU A 68 -3.28 -5.56 -10.46
N TYR A 69 -3.67 -5.33 -9.20
CA TYR A 69 -2.89 -5.70 -8.01
C TYR A 69 -2.81 -7.21 -7.80
N GLU A 70 -3.87 -7.95 -8.13
CA GLU A 70 -3.87 -9.40 -7.97
C GLU A 70 -3.01 -10.09 -9.03
N TYR A 71 -3.01 -9.57 -10.27
CA TYR A 71 -2.45 -10.31 -11.42
C TYR A 71 -1.19 -9.69 -12.03
N LEU A 72 -0.95 -8.41 -11.87
CA LEU A 72 0.32 -7.80 -12.26
C LEU A 72 1.27 -7.74 -11.06
N ASN A 73 2.49 -8.21 -11.26
CA ASN A 73 3.58 -7.83 -10.37
C ASN A 73 3.78 -6.32 -10.57
N LEU A 74 3.55 -5.52 -9.56
CA LEU A 74 3.86 -4.08 -9.55
C LEU A 74 5.30 -3.87 -9.06
N PRO A 75 6.32 -4.10 -9.89
CA PRO A 75 7.70 -4.22 -9.40
C PRO A 75 8.38 -2.87 -9.24
N GLU A 76 7.99 -1.84 -10.00
CA GLU A 76 8.84 -0.67 -10.14
C GLU A 76 8.75 0.29 -8.96
N ILE A 77 7.58 0.46 -8.35
CA ILE A 77 7.40 1.37 -7.20
C ILE A 77 7.92 0.73 -5.92
N ALA A 78 7.78 -0.59 -5.80
CA ALA A 78 8.23 -1.34 -4.62
C ALA A 78 9.74 -1.60 -4.61
N ALA A 79 10.43 -1.50 -5.76
CA ALA A 79 11.85 -1.82 -5.88
C ALA A 79 12.76 -0.93 -5.02
N ASP A 80 12.37 0.31 -4.79
CA ASP A 80 13.14 1.27 -4.00
C ASP A 80 12.75 1.27 -2.50
N ILE A 81 11.65 0.60 -2.13
CA ILE A 81 11.21 0.48 -0.74
C ILE A 81 11.83 -0.80 -0.15
N PRO A 82 12.53 -0.73 0.98
CA PRO A 82 13.05 -1.93 1.62
C PRO A 82 11.92 -2.93 1.93
N GLN A 83 12.08 -4.17 1.48
CA GLN A 83 11.03 -5.19 1.56
C GLN A 83 10.51 -5.43 2.99
N HIS A 84 11.37 -5.31 4.01
CA HIS A 84 10.97 -5.45 5.41
C HIS A 84 10.06 -4.34 5.94
N MET A 85 9.85 -3.27 5.17
CA MET A 85 8.95 -2.17 5.51
C MET A 85 7.56 -2.34 4.87
N ILE A 86 7.43 -3.23 3.90
CA ILE A 86 6.17 -3.47 3.19
C ILE A 86 5.44 -4.61 3.88
N ALA A 87 4.22 -4.35 4.33
CA ALA A 87 3.31 -5.36 4.82
C ALA A 87 2.32 -5.75 3.74
N PHE A 88 1.85 -6.99 3.79
CA PHE A 88 0.80 -7.51 2.94
C PHE A 88 -0.45 -7.79 3.75
N SER A 89 -1.60 -7.80 3.08
CA SER A 89 -2.90 -7.95 3.75
C SER A 89 -3.06 -9.26 4.52
N ASP A 90 -2.43 -10.33 4.09
CA ASP A 90 -2.45 -11.64 4.78
C ASP A 90 -1.48 -11.72 5.97
N ASP A 91 -0.51 -10.80 6.07
CA ASP A 91 0.45 -10.77 7.19
C ASP A 91 -0.09 -9.99 8.41
N VAL A 92 -1.20 -9.26 8.27
CA VAL A 92 -1.65 -8.26 9.29
C VAL A 92 -2.01 -8.88 10.62
N ASP A 93 -2.47 -10.11 10.65
CA ASP A 93 -2.83 -10.81 11.91
C ASP A 93 -1.60 -11.20 12.74
N ASP A 94 -0.42 -11.24 12.13
CA ASP A 94 0.86 -11.56 12.79
C ASP A 94 1.57 -10.33 13.39
N PHE A 95 1.01 -9.13 13.19
CA PHE A 95 1.65 -7.90 13.62
C PHE A 95 1.30 -7.50 15.06
N ASP A 96 2.33 -7.03 15.77
CA ASP A 96 2.17 -6.41 17.09
C ASP A 96 1.13 -5.27 17.03
N GLU A 97 0.26 -5.18 18.03
CA GLU A 97 -0.77 -4.13 18.16
C GLU A 97 -0.22 -2.70 18.02
N ASN A 98 1.08 -2.51 18.25
CA ASN A 98 1.78 -1.24 18.09
C ASN A 98 2.56 -1.11 16.78
N GLY A 99 2.45 -2.08 15.89
CA GLY A 99 3.18 -2.11 14.62
C GLY A 99 2.80 -0.94 13.71
N VAL A 100 3.80 -0.45 12.98
CA VAL A 100 3.65 0.54 11.92
C VAL A 100 4.17 -0.06 10.63
N PHE A 101 3.37 0.01 9.57
CA PHE A 101 3.63 -0.68 8.31
C PHE A 101 3.38 0.25 7.13
N ILE A 102 3.96 -0.13 6.00
CA ILE A 102 3.69 0.48 4.71
C ILE A 102 2.93 -0.53 3.85
N PHE A 103 1.77 -0.12 3.36
CA PHE A 103 1.02 -0.86 2.36
C PHE A 103 1.12 -0.18 1.00
N ILE A 104 1.23 -0.98 -0.04
CA ILE A 104 0.94 -0.57 -1.41
C ILE A 104 -0.39 -1.23 -1.74
N ALA A 105 -1.46 -0.47 -1.74
CA ALA A 105 -2.78 -1.04 -1.83
C ALA A 105 -3.74 -0.26 -2.72
N PHE A 106 -4.68 -0.99 -3.27
CA PHE A 106 -5.82 -0.48 -4.00
C PHE A 106 -7.02 -0.32 -3.05
N VAL A 107 -7.73 0.80 -3.15
CA VAL A 107 -8.91 1.07 -2.35
C VAL A 107 -10.13 0.42 -2.98
N LYS A 108 -10.55 -0.71 -2.41
CA LYS A 108 -11.68 -1.50 -2.89
C LYS A 108 -13.03 -0.88 -2.51
N SER A 109 -13.16 -0.41 -1.27
CA SER A 109 -14.37 0.22 -0.77
C SER A 109 -14.08 1.18 0.37
N ILE A 110 -15.00 2.13 0.58
CA ILE A 110 -14.95 3.08 1.69
C ILE A 110 -16.33 3.13 2.32
N ASN A 111 -16.41 2.79 3.61
CA ASN A 111 -17.60 2.91 4.42
C ASN A 111 -17.44 4.09 5.38
N ARG A 112 -18.20 5.15 5.18
CA ARG A 112 -18.12 6.38 5.97
C ARG A 112 -19.16 6.38 7.07
N GLY A 113 -18.71 6.52 8.32
CA GLY A 113 -19.55 6.73 9.51
C GLY A 113 -19.43 8.15 10.03
N LYS A 114 -20.03 8.41 11.19
CA LYS A 114 -19.93 9.71 11.84
C LYS A 114 -18.60 9.82 12.59
N GLY A 115 -17.64 10.58 12.02
CA GLY A 115 -16.32 10.81 12.61
C GLY A 115 -15.32 9.65 12.41
N TRP A 116 -15.58 8.75 11.48
CA TRP A 116 -14.66 7.68 11.07
C TRP A 116 -14.97 7.19 9.67
N SER A 117 -13.98 6.63 9.02
CA SER A 117 -14.16 5.86 7.78
C SER A 117 -13.47 4.51 7.95
N ARG A 118 -14.04 3.47 7.36
CA ARG A 118 -13.41 2.17 7.17
C ARG A 118 -13.06 2.04 5.70
N VAL A 119 -11.78 1.85 5.43
CA VAL A 119 -11.24 1.72 4.08
C VAL A 119 -10.81 0.28 3.89
N ASP A 120 -11.40 -0.40 2.91
CA ASP A 120 -10.99 -1.76 2.54
C ASP A 120 -9.88 -1.65 1.49
N LEU A 121 -8.69 -2.05 1.89
CA LEU A 121 -7.45 -2.03 1.12
C LEU A 121 -7.20 -3.42 0.56
N MET A 122 -6.84 -3.49 -0.70
CA MET A 122 -6.53 -4.74 -1.38
C MET A 122 -5.13 -4.68 -1.98
N ASP A 123 -4.36 -5.72 -1.77
CA ASP A 123 -3.09 -5.98 -2.44
C ASP A 123 -3.10 -7.36 -3.13
N ASN A 124 -1.93 -7.86 -3.53
CA ASN A 124 -1.82 -9.16 -4.20
C ASN A 124 -1.96 -10.36 -3.24
N SER A 125 -1.96 -10.17 -1.94
CA SER A 125 -2.13 -11.23 -0.94
C SER A 125 -3.58 -11.35 -0.47
N GLY A 126 -4.30 -10.21 -0.32
CA GLY A 126 -5.65 -10.25 0.20
C GLY A 126 -6.33 -8.89 0.28
N THR A 127 -7.28 -8.79 1.20
CA THR A 127 -8.00 -7.54 1.52
C THR A 127 -8.00 -7.35 3.02
N ASN A 128 -7.59 -6.18 3.46
CA ASN A 128 -7.66 -5.78 4.87
C ASN A 128 -8.42 -4.47 5.04
N SER A 129 -8.94 -4.23 6.24
CA SER A 129 -9.72 -3.04 6.55
C SER A 129 -9.00 -2.17 7.55
N MET A 130 -8.80 -0.90 7.20
CA MET A 130 -8.15 0.09 8.04
C MET A 130 -9.12 1.22 8.38
N PHE A 131 -8.93 1.81 9.55
CA PHE A 131 -9.71 2.97 9.94
C PHE A 131 -9.00 4.26 9.52
N ASP A 132 -9.81 5.21 9.06
CA ASP A 132 -9.40 6.56 8.77
C ASP A 132 -10.24 7.52 9.61
N ASP A 133 -9.62 8.11 10.63
CA ASP A 133 -10.28 9.01 11.58
C ASP A 133 -10.35 10.46 11.07
N GLU A 134 -9.63 10.77 10.01
CA GLU A 134 -9.49 12.14 9.52
C GLU A 134 -10.40 12.44 8.33
N HIS A 135 -11.16 11.43 7.87
CA HIS A 135 -11.94 11.52 6.63
C HIS A 135 -11.10 12.04 5.47
N THR A 136 -9.91 11.43 5.31
CA THR A 136 -8.97 11.78 4.26
C THR A 136 -9.62 11.75 2.87
N GLU A 137 -8.99 12.39 1.91
CA GLU A 137 -9.44 12.43 0.51
C GLU A 137 -9.12 11.12 -0.24
N ILE A 138 -9.01 10.01 0.49
CA ILE A 138 -8.85 8.69 -0.14
C ILE A 138 -10.07 8.40 -1.00
N GLU A 139 -9.83 7.99 -2.22
CA GLU A 139 -10.86 7.69 -3.20
C GLU A 139 -10.92 6.20 -3.50
N LYS A 140 -12.15 5.67 -3.60
CA LYS A 140 -12.38 4.32 -4.09
C LYS A 140 -11.87 4.18 -5.54
N GLY A 141 -11.25 3.06 -5.85
CA GLY A 141 -10.77 2.77 -7.19
C GLY A 141 -9.38 3.32 -7.50
N LYS A 142 -8.71 3.95 -6.54
CA LYS A 142 -7.33 4.43 -6.67
C LYS A 142 -6.37 3.62 -5.83
N SER A 143 -5.11 3.72 -6.17
CA SER A 143 -4.00 3.03 -5.54
C SER A 143 -3.13 4.00 -4.78
N TYR A 144 -2.72 3.58 -3.60
CA TYR A 144 -1.98 4.42 -2.68
C TYR A 144 -0.80 3.67 -2.06
N LEU A 145 0.22 4.44 -1.74
CA LEU A 145 1.21 4.09 -0.74
C LEU A 145 0.67 4.59 0.61
N ILE A 146 0.47 3.70 1.57
CA ILE A 146 -0.23 3.99 2.81
C ILE A 146 0.65 3.64 4.00
N LEU A 147 0.80 4.57 4.92
CA LEU A 147 1.41 4.36 6.23
C LEU A 147 0.31 4.03 7.24
N VAL A 148 0.37 2.85 7.83
CA VAL A 148 -0.61 2.35 8.78
C VAL A 148 0.04 2.15 10.15
N GLY A 149 -0.65 2.54 11.21
CA GLY A 149 -0.27 2.24 12.58
C GLY A 149 -1.51 2.00 13.45
N ASN A 150 -1.51 0.95 14.26
CA ASN A 150 -2.65 0.57 15.10
C ASN A 150 -3.96 0.40 14.29
N ASN A 151 -3.91 -0.26 13.16
CA ASN A 151 -5.03 -0.44 12.21
C ASN A 151 -5.66 0.88 11.72
N ARG A 152 -4.90 1.99 11.73
CA ARG A 152 -5.34 3.30 11.30
C ARG A 152 -4.45 3.84 10.21
N ILE A 153 -5.06 4.46 9.22
CA ILE A 153 -4.34 5.20 8.19
C ILE A 153 -3.76 6.45 8.84
N MET A 154 -2.44 6.58 8.78
CA MET A 154 -1.71 7.71 9.36
C MET A 154 -1.31 8.71 8.28
N GLU A 155 -0.93 8.21 7.12
CA GLU A 155 -0.61 8.99 5.93
C GLU A 155 -0.83 8.15 4.68
N TYR A 156 -1.08 8.80 3.56
CA TYR A 156 -1.23 8.14 2.27
C TYR A 156 -0.76 9.07 1.14
N VAL A 157 -0.31 8.47 0.07
CA VAL A 157 0.10 9.19 -1.15
C VAL A 157 -0.40 8.39 -2.35
N PRO A 158 -1.15 9.01 -3.29
CA PRO A 158 -1.49 8.37 -4.54
C PRO A 158 -0.23 7.88 -5.24
N ILE A 159 -0.28 6.70 -5.83
CA ILE A 159 0.92 6.09 -6.44
C ILE A 159 1.48 6.95 -7.59
N ASP A 160 0.62 7.59 -8.33
CA ASP A 160 0.98 8.50 -9.42
C ASP A 160 1.57 9.85 -8.95
N GLU A 161 1.42 10.18 -7.68
CA GLU A 161 1.93 11.41 -7.06
C GLU A 161 3.20 11.22 -6.23
N ILE A 162 3.71 10.00 -6.07
CA ILE A 162 4.89 9.73 -5.22
C ILE A 162 6.10 10.59 -5.62
N GLY A 163 6.32 10.77 -6.92
CA GLY A 163 7.46 11.55 -7.43
C GLY A 163 7.37 13.06 -7.15
N THR A 164 6.19 13.58 -6.85
CA THR A 164 5.94 15.02 -6.61
C THR A 164 5.60 15.35 -5.15
N SER A 165 5.32 14.34 -4.34
CA SER A 165 4.95 14.54 -2.95
C SER A 165 6.14 15.06 -2.11
N THR A 166 5.88 16.06 -1.28
CA THR A 166 6.85 16.65 -0.35
C THR A 166 6.68 16.14 1.08
N SER A 167 5.81 15.16 1.31
CA SER A 167 5.58 14.64 2.66
C SER A 167 6.86 14.06 3.27
N ALA A 168 6.96 14.09 4.59
CA ALA A 168 8.08 13.50 5.31
C ALA A 168 8.17 11.99 5.07
N PHE A 169 7.02 11.33 4.90
CA PHE A 169 6.90 9.92 4.59
C PHE A 169 7.53 9.58 3.22
N VAL A 170 7.18 10.31 2.17
CA VAL A 170 7.77 10.10 0.82
C VAL A 170 9.25 10.44 0.80
N ARG A 171 9.63 11.55 1.45
CA ARG A 171 11.05 11.89 1.60
C ARG A 171 11.85 10.79 2.28
N PHE A 172 11.31 10.20 3.34
CA PHE A 172 11.91 9.07 4.03
C PHE A 172 12.11 7.85 3.10
N LEU A 173 11.13 7.51 2.27
CA LEU A 173 11.23 6.41 1.32
C LEU A 173 12.34 6.63 0.27
N ASN A 174 12.49 7.87 -0.18
CA ASN A 174 13.49 8.26 -1.18
C ASN A 174 14.91 8.41 -0.60
N LEU A 175 15.08 8.40 0.72
CA LEU A 175 16.39 8.49 1.34
C LEU A 175 17.14 7.15 1.24
N LYS A 176 18.24 7.10 0.52
CA LYS A 176 19.13 5.92 0.50
C LYS A 176 19.72 5.60 1.87
N LYS A 177 19.96 6.63 2.67
CA LYS A 177 20.44 6.55 4.05
C LYS A 177 19.81 7.70 4.84
N ILE A 178 19.25 7.39 6.01
CA ILE A 178 18.74 8.41 6.91
C ILE A 178 19.93 9.09 7.57
N PRO A 179 20.10 10.42 7.42
CA PRO A 179 21.26 11.14 7.98
C PRO A 179 21.03 11.39 9.48
N MET A 180 21.17 10.36 10.30
CA MET A 180 21.04 10.44 11.76
C MET A 180 21.90 9.40 12.46
N ASN A 181 22.19 9.62 13.74
CA ASN A 181 22.91 8.71 14.59
C ASN A 181 21.98 7.54 15.03
N ASP A 182 22.58 6.47 15.53
CA ASP A 182 21.85 5.24 15.93
C ASP A 182 20.83 5.48 17.05
N ASP A 183 21.05 6.49 17.89
CA ASP A 183 20.15 6.86 18.98
C ASP A 183 19.05 7.86 18.55
N GLN A 184 19.04 8.29 17.30
CA GLN A 184 18.06 9.24 16.77
C GLN A 184 16.91 8.54 16.08
N PHE A 185 15.76 9.19 16.12
CA PHE A 185 14.56 8.79 15.42
C PHE A 185 14.13 9.88 14.44
N PHE A 186 13.79 9.48 13.23
CA PHE A 186 13.26 10.34 12.21
C PHE A 186 11.73 10.38 12.32
N ILE A 187 11.14 11.55 12.48
CA ILE A 187 9.69 11.70 12.60
C ILE A 187 9.06 11.70 11.21
N LEU A 188 8.25 10.70 10.94
CA LEU A 188 7.46 10.58 9.70
C LEU A 188 6.15 11.35 9.80
N LYS A 189 5.47 11.18 10.92
CA LYS A 189 4.19 11.81 11.23
C LYS A 189 4.05 12.01 12.72
N TRP A 190 3.35 13.07 13.12
CA TRP A 190 2.94 13.20 14.50
C TRP A 190 1.55 13.83 14.63
N LYS A 191 0.85 13.51 15.70
CA LYS A 191 -0.50 13.99 15.95
C LYS A 191 -0.67 14.34 17.43
N ALA A 192 -1.11 15.56 17.69
CA ALA A 192 -1.50 15.96 19.03
C ALA A 192 -2.81 15.26 19.43
N ARG A 193 -2.88 14.81 20.66
CA ARG A 193 -4.06 14.19 21.26
C ARG A 193 -4.27 14.73 22.67
N LYS A 194 -5.45 14.46 23.24
CA LYS A 194 -5.73 14.74 24.66
C LYS A 194 -5.90 13.42 25.40
N THR A 195 -5.34 13.35 26.61
CA THR A 195 -5.61 12.27 27.54
C THR A 195 -7.08 12.32 28.01
N LYS A 196 -7.56 11.27 28.66
CA LYS A 196 -8.87 11.30 29.33
C LYS A 196 -9.01 12.42 30.35
N ALA A 197 -7.90 12.86 30.95
CA ALA A 197 -7.85 14.00 31.88
C ALA A 197 -7.70 15.37 31.19
N GLY A 198 -7.83 15.43 29.86
CA GLY A 198 -7.75 16.68 29.08
C GLY A 198 -6.33 17.22 28.85
N LYS A 199 -5.28 16.58 29.34
CA LYS A 199 -3.89 17.00 29.10
C LYS A 199 -3.45 16.69 27.66
N ASN A 200 -2.66 17.58 27.06
CA ASN A 200 -2.12 17.37 25.72
C ASN A 200 -1.01 16.32 25.73
N MET A 201 -0.95 15.51 24.71
CA MET A 201 0.07 14.49 24.42
C MET A 201 0.23 14.36 22.92
N ALA A 202 1.22 13.61 22.45
CA ALA A 202 1.34 13.29 21.03
C ALA A 202 1.56 11.80 20.80
N THR A 203 1.14 11.34 19.63
CA THR A 203 1.56 10.07 19.04
C THR A 203 2.48 10.39 17.88
N LEU A 204 3.62 9.74 17.82
CA LEU A 204 4.62 9.89 16.76
C LEU A 204 4.69 8.59 15.98
N THR A 205 4.84 8.69 14.67
CA THR A 205 5.34 7.61 13.81
C THR A 205 6.77 7.95 13.46
N VAL A 206 7.67 7.08 13.81
CA VAL A 206 9.11 7.30 13.69
C VAL A 206 9.80 6.14 13.01
N ALA A 207 10.98 6.40 12.45
CA ALA A 207 11.90 5.40 11.96
C ALA A 207 13.28 5.56 12.63
N ASN A 208 13.96 4.45 12.92
CA ASN A 208 15.35 4.47 13.38
C ASN A 208 16.34 4.48 12.20
N SER A 209 17.65 4.48 12.49
CA SER A 209 18.72 4.42 11.50
C SER A 209 18.66 3.16 10.60
N SER A 210 18.15 2.06 11.13
CA SER A 210 17.91 0.80 10.42
C SER A 210 16.60 0.80 9.61
N ARG A 211 15.88 1.92 9.58
CA ARG A 211 14.56 2.07 8.92
C ARG A 211 13.43 1.24 9.53
N GLU A 212 13.59 0.76 10.76
CA GLU A 212 12.49 0.14 11.47
C GLU A 212 11.48 1.18 11.90
N LEU A 213 10.21 0.93 11.57
CA LEU A 213 9.09 1.81 11.88
C LEU A 213 8.56 1.50 13.28
N ARG A 214 8.21 2.55 14.03
CA ARG A 214 7.64 2.42 15.38
C ARG A 214 6.61 3.50 15.65
N SER A 215 5.62 3.17 16.47
CA SER A 215 4.72 4.16 17.08
C SER A 215 5.22 4.50 18.47
N MET A 216 5.28 5.78 18.81
CA MET A 216 5.72 6.28 20.11
C MET A 216 4.73 7.28 20.67
N VAL A 217 4.63 7.31 22.00
CA VAL A 217 3.78 8.24 22.72
C VAL A 217 4.64 9.26 23.46
N VAL A 218 4.39 10.55 23.21
CA VAL A 218 4.96 11.63 23.99
C VAL A 218 3.95 12.04 25.04
N TRP A 219 4.22 11.68 26.28
CA TRP A 219 3.35 11.92 27.41
C TRP A 219 3.25 13.42 27.76
N PRO A 220 2.18 13.87 28.46
CA PRO A 220 1.91 15.28 28.68
C PRO A 220 3.07 16.09 29.26
N ASP A 221 3.80 15.57 30.20
CA ASP A 221 4.89 16.29 30.86
C ASP A 221 6.06 16.54 29.87
N THR A 222 6.40 15.55 29.06
CA THR A 222 7.38 15.66 27.98
C THR A 222 6.84 16.51 26.83
N PHE A 223 5.57 16.33 26.48
CA PHE A 223 4.94 17.08 25.40
C PHE A 223 4.97 18.59 25.65
N ALA A 224 4.73 19.03 26.86
CA ALA A 224 4.75 20.45 27.22
C ALA A 224 6.08 21.14 26.89
N THR A 225 7.19 20.41 26.93
CA THR A 225 8.54 20.92 26.65
C THR A 225 9.03 20.64 25.24
N ALA A 226 8.53 19.59 24.63
CA ALA A 226 9.04 19.08 23.35
C ALA A 226 8.20 19.52 22.13
N TYR A 227 6.93 19.89 22.31
CA TYR A 227 6.00 20.07 21.18
C TYR A 227 6.46 21.10 20.14
N THR A 228 7.17 22.16 20.54
CA THR A 228 7.71 23.18 19.64
C THR A 228 8.88 22.68 18.80
N ARG A 229 9.44 21.53 19.14
CA ARG A 229 10.57 20.90 18.45
C ARG A 229 10.13 19.74 17.54
N LEU A 230 8.88 19.25 17.71
CA LEU A 230 8.37 18.15 16.90
C LEU A 230 8.13 18.66 15.48
N GLU A 231 8.92 18.16 14.55
CA GLU A 231 8.83 18.52 13.14
C GLU A 231 8.99 17.28 12.28
N GLU A 232 8.02 17.06 11.40
CA GLU A 232 8.06 15.96 10.46
C GLU A 232 9.25 16.10 9.49
N GLY A 233 9.94 15.01 9.22
CA GLY A 233 11.10 15.00 8.35
C GLY A 233 12.42 15.39 9.02
N LYS A 234 12.45 15.50 10.35
CA LYS A 234 13.67 15.73 11.12
C LYS A 234 14.01 14.56 12.03
N GLY A 235 15.30 14.39 12.29
CA GLY A 235 15.82 13.47 13.30
C GLY A 235 15.81 14.11 14.68
N PHE A 236 15.48 13.32 15.70
CA PHE A 236 15.42 13.73 17.09
C PHE A 236 16.08 12.70 17.98
N ASP A 237 16.74 13.18 19.04
CA ASP A 237 17.16 12.36 20.16
C ASP A 237 15.92 12.11 21.04
N LEU A 238 15.53 10.86 21.18
CA LEU A 238 14.41 10.45 22.01
C LEU A 238 14.92 9.55 23.15
N GLU A 239 14.78 10.00 24.38
CA GLU A 239 14.94 9.13 25.55
C GLU A 239 13.67 8.30 25.71
N ILE A 240 13.80 6.99 25.48
CA ILE A 240 12.72 6.03 25.67
C ILE A 240 12.65 5.71 27.17
N GLY A 241 11.67 6.27 27.85
CA GLY A 241 11.35 5.87 29.22
C GLY A 241 10.88 4.41 29.24
N LYS A 242 11.43 3.61 30.14
CA LYS A 242 10.87 2.28 30.43
C LYS A 242 9.58 2.48 31.21
N ASN A 243 8.45 1.98 30.65
CA ASN A 243 7.21 1.79 31.39
C ASN A 243 7.31 0.59 32.31
#